data_f1453492d3e1bf20b6897b7ed7a07b7a
#
_entry.id   f1453492d3e1bf20b6897b7ed7a07b7a
#
_cell.length_a   1.000
_cell.length_b   1.000
_cell.length_c   1.000
_cell.angle_alpha   90.00
_cell.angle_beta   90.00
_cell.angle_gamma   90.00
#
_symmetry.space_group_name_H-M   'P 1'
#
loop_
_entity.id
_entity.type
_entity.pdbx_description
1 polymer ?
#
loop_
_entity_poly.entity_id
_entity_poly.type
_entity_poly.pdbx_seq_one_letter_code
_entity_poly.pdbx_strand_id
1 'polypeptide(L)' 'MRILLVEDNRDILANLADYLGLKGYTVDCAQDGLSGLHLAATEHYDLIVLDIMLPGIDGYTLCKRLR' A
#
# COMPACT_ATOMS: atom_id res chain seq x y z
N MET A 1 -11.78 -2.43 -8.82
CA MET A 1 -11.28 -2.50 -7.43
C MET A 1 -10.10 -1.57 -7.25
N ARG A 2 -10.08 -0.82 -6.20
CA ARG A 2 -8.99 0.12 -5.91
C ARG A 2 -8.09 -0.46 -4.82
N ILE A 3 -6.78 -0.52 -5.10
CA ILE A 3 -5.79 -1.19 -4.26
C ILE A 3 -4.71 -0.19 -3.85
N LEU A 4 -4.35 -0.19 -2.57
CA LEU A 4 -3.19 0.52 -2.07
C LEU A 4 -2.06 -0.49 -1.84
N LEU A 5 -0.90 -0.26 -2.47
CA LEU A 5 0.31 -1.03 -2.25
C LEU A 5 1.27 -0.22 -1.39
N VAL A 6 1.71 -0.79 -0.27
CA VAL A 6 2.68 -0.15 0.63
C VAL A 6 3.90 -1.04 0.72
N GLU A 7 5.00 -0.65 0.06
CA GLU A 7 6.23 -1.44 -0.06
C GLU A 7 7.41 -0.49 -0.25
N ASP A 8 8.49 -0.69 0.50
CA ASP A 8 9.69 0.15 0.42
C ASP A 8 10.60 -0.20 -0.76
N ASN A 9 10.57 -1.43 -1.25
CA ASN A 9 11.36 -1.84 -2.40
C ASN A 9 10.68 -1.40 -3.69
N ARG A 10 11.32 -0.47 -4.40
CA ARG A 10 10.76 0.11 -5.63
C ARG A 10 10.53 -0.91 -6.73
N ASP A 11 11.41 -1.88 -6.88
CA ASP A 11 11.29 -2.88 -7.95
C ASP A 11 10.11 -3.81 -7.69
N ILE A 12 9.93 -4.24 -6.44
CA ILE A 12 8.79 -5.05 -6.06
C ILE A 12 7.49 -4.26 -6.23
N LEU A 13 7.49 -3.02 -5.79
CA LEU A 13 6.32 -2.13 -5.90
C LEU A 13 5.91 -1.95 -7.36
N ALA A 14 6.87 -1.65 -8.24
CA ALA A 14 6.60 -1.47 -9.67
C ALA A 14 6.06 -2.74 -10.31
N ASN A 15 6.66 -3.90 -10.01
CA ASN A 15 6.22 -5.18 -10.56
C ASN A 15 4.79 -5.52 -10.12
N LEU A 16 4.48 -5.33 -8.85
CA LEU A 16 3.14 -5.59 -8.33
C LEU A 16 2.11 -4.62 -8.92
N ALA A 17 2.46 -3.34 -9.03
CA ALA A 17 1.59 -2.33 -9.61
C ALA A 17 1.27 -2.65 -11.07
N ASP A 18 2.29 -3.03 -11.87
CA ASP A 18 2.11 -3.41 -13.26
C ASP A 18 1.21 -4.64 -13.39
N TYR A 19 1.47 -5.67 -12.57
CA TYR A 19 0.67 -6.89 -12.58
C TYR A 19 -0.79 -6.63 -12.26
N LEU A 20 -1.06 -5.88 -11.21
CA LEU A 20 -2.43 -5.57 -10.78
C LEU A 20 -3.12 -4.64 -11.77
N GLY A 21 -2.39 -3.70 -12.36
CA GLY A 21 -2.91 -2.84 -13.42
C GLY A 21 -3.35 -3.63 -14.65
N LEU A 22 -2.60 -4.67 -15.04
CA LEU A 22 -2.96 -5.55 -16.13
C LEU A 22 -4.25 -6.34 -15.84
N LYS A 23 -4.56 -6.57 -14.58
CA LYS A 23 -5.82 -7.22 -14.16
C LYS A 23 -7.01 -6.25 -14.14
N GLY A 24 -6.80 -4.98 -14.47
CA GLY A 24 -7.85 -3.99 -14.53
C GLY A 24 -8.12 -3.26 -13.22
N TYR A 25 -7.24 -3.40 -12.21
CA TYR A 25 -7.39 -2.72 -10.93
C TYR A 25 -6.77 -1.33 -10.97
N THR A 26 -7.33 -0.41 -10.19
CA THR A 26 -6.71 0.90 -9.94
C THR A 26 -5.76 0.75 -8.76
N VAL A 27 -4.47 1.10 -8.96
CA VAL A 27 -3.44 0.87 -7.95
C VAL A 27 -2.77 2.18 -7.57
N ASP A 28 -2.78 2.48 -6.27
CA ASP A 28 -1.98 3.57 -5.69
C ASP A 28 -0.82 2.96 -4.90
N CYS A 29 0.30 3.65 -4.89
CA CYS A 29 1.54 3.15 -4.28
C CYS A 29 2.05 4.07 -3.19
N ALA A 30 2.57 3.49 -2.11
CA ALA A 30 3.28 4.20 -1.06
C ALA A 30 4.57 3.44 -0.74
N GLN A 31 5.66 4.17 -0.48
CA GLN A 31 6.98 3.58 -0.24
C GLN A 31 7.33 3.45 1.24
N ASP A 32 6.51 3.99 2.12
CA ASP A 32 6.72 3.89 3.57
C ASP A 32 5.38 3.84 4.31
N GLY A 33 5.45 3.50 5.59
CA GLY A 33 4.25 3.32 6.41
C GLY A 33 3.47 4.61 6.62
N LEU A 34 4.16 5.74 6.76
CA LEU A 34 3.49 7.02 6.99
C LEU A 34 2.72 7.49 5.75
N SER A 35 3.32 7.37 4.58
CA SER A 35 2.64 7.67 3.31
C SER A 35 1.44 6.74 3.09
N GLY A 36 1.61 5.45 3.38
CA GLY A 36 0.54 4.48 3.28
C GLY A 36 -0.63 4.81 4.21
N LEU A 37 -0.32 5.17 5.45
CA LEU A 37 -1.34 5.56 6.44
C LEU A 37 -2.09 6.81 5.98
N HIS A 38 -1.38 7.80 5.45
CA HIS A 38 -2.00 9.03 4.94
C HIS A 38 -2.98 8.74 3.80
N LEU A 39 -2.56 7.95 2.82
CA LEU A 39 -3.42 7.57 1.70
C LEU A 39 -4.63 6.75 2.17
N ALA A 40 -4.41 5.81 3.07
CA ALA A 40 -5.50 4.99 3.60
C ALA A 40 -6.52 5.81 4.38
N ALA A 41 -6.08 6.89 5.02
CA ALA A 41 -6.96 7.78 5.79
C ALA A 41 -7.72 8.77 4.91
N THR A 42 -7.15 9.16 3.76
CA THR A 42 -7.74 10.19 2.89
C THR A 42 -8.46 9.63 1.68
N GLU A 43 -8.17 8.39 1.29
CA GLU A 43 -8.75 7.76 0.10
C GLU A 43 -9.46 6.46 0.48
N HIS A 44 -10.34 6.02 -0.37
CA HIS A 44 -11.09 4.79 -0.16
C HIS A 44 -10.47 3.63 -0.96
N TYR A 45 -10.08 2.55 -0.29
CA TYR A 45 -9.50 1.37 -0.91
C TYR A 45 -10.31 0.12 -0.61
N ASP A 46 -10.40 -0.78 -1.60
CA ASP A 46 -11.04 -2.09 -1.43
C ASP A 46 -10.07 -3.09 -0.80
N LEU A 47 -8.76 -2.91 -1.06
CA LEU A 47 -7.72 -3.78 -0.55
C LEU A 47 -6.46 -2.98 -0.27
N ILE A 48 -5.79 -3.30 0.84
CA ILE A 48 -4.49 -2.71 1.18
C ILE A 48 -3.49 -3.85 1.33
N VAL A 49 -2.42 -3.80 0.53
CA VAL A 49 -1.32 -4.76 0.59
C VAL A 49 -0.11 -4.04 1.17
N LEU A 50 0.43 -4.55 2.27
CA LEU A 50 1.55 -3.88 2.94
C LEU A 50 2.60 -4.85 3.42
N ASP A 51 3.85 -4.37 3.49
CA ASP A 51 4.99 -5.05 4.09
C ASP A 51 5.12 -4.57 5.53
N ILE A 52 5.06 -5.49 6.49
CA ILE A 52 5.13 -5.16 7.92
C ILE A 52 6.50 -4.67 8.38
N MET A 53 7.52 -4.76 7.51
CA MET A 53 8.89 -4.32 7.80
C MET A 53 9.18 -2.92 7.26
N LEU A 54 8.15 -2.14 6.96
CA LEU A 54 8.29 -0.79 6.39
C LEU A 54 8.96 0.17 7.36
N PRO A 55 9.81 1.09 6.83
CA PRO A 55 10.34 2.18 7.64
C PRO A 55 9.25 3.20 8.00
N GLY A 56 9.46 3.91 9.08
CA GLY A 56 8.58 4.98 9.54
C GLY A 56 7.48 4.52 10.49
N ILE A 57 6.87 3.38 10.23
CA ILE A 57 5.84 2.79 11.09
C ILE A 57 5.78 1.29 10.79
N ASP A 58 5.64 0.46 11.81
CA ASP A 58 5.56 -0.99 11.58
C ASP A 58 4.18 -1.38 11.05
N GLY A 59 4.12 -2.53 10.36
CA GLY A 59 2.90 -2.98 9.70
C GLY A 59 1.76 -3.27 10.67
N TYR A 60 2.07 -3.72 11.89
CA TYR A 60 1.04 -3.96 12.91
C TYR A 60 0.36 -2.66 13.34
N THR A 61 1.15 -1.62 13.58
CA THR A 61 0.61 -0.30 13.93
C THR A 61 -0.25 0.26 12.81
N LEU A 62 0.21 0.13 11.57
CA LEU A 62 -0.55 0.57 10.40
C LEU A 62 -1.89 -0.15 10.29
N CYS A 63 -1.88 -1.48 10.35
CA CYS A 63 -3.10 -2.29 10.30
C CYS A 63 -4.05 -1.97 11.44
N LYS A 64 -3.53 -1.77 12.64
CA LYS A 64 -4.34 -1.45 13.82
C LYS A 64 -5.06 -0.11 13.66
N ARG A 65 -4.41 0.88 13.05
CA ARG A 65 -5.02 2.19 12.81
C ARG A 65 -6.07 2.17 11.71
N LEU A 66 -5.97 1.24 10.76
CA LEU A 66 -6.91 1.11 9.65
C LEU A 66 -8.19 0.36 10.04
N ARG A 67 -8.17 -0.27 11.18
CA ARG A 67 -9.37 -0.91 11.73
C ARG A 67 -10.17 0.12 12.53
#